data_f7ddc6752e9093be0dd0c8fb842b9717
#
_entry.id   f7ddc6752e9093be0dd0c8fb842b9717
#
_cell.length_a   1.000
_cell.length_b   1.000
_cell.length_c   1.000
_cell.angle_alpha   90.00
_cell.angle_beta   90.00
_cell.angle_gamma   90.00
#
_symmetry.space_group_name_H-M   'P 1'
#
loop_
_entity.id
_entity.type
_entity.pdbx_description
1 polymer ?
#
loop_
_entity_poly.entity_id
_entity_poly.type
_entity_poly.pdbx_seq_one_letter_code
_entity_poly.pdbx_strand_id
1 'polypeptide(L)'
;MIYLDHAATTPVAREVADTMYDVLLNGSGNPSSQYPYGAAAKKRLEADRAVIAAALGCKPDELYFTSCGTESDNWAIRLAAHQNRRVGKHIITTAVEHSAVLEPCRQLEQEGYAVTYLAPDRQGNITAQQVADALREDTALVSVMLVNNETGCVFPVAEIARLLRDRGSKALLHTDAVQAFLKLPFRADTLGADLISVSGHKLNAPKGVGALYIGPRCRAVRPLLAGGGQERGLRSGTEATAQVAGFARAVELRLEGYEEKLARMAQLKQYALEQLLTIDGVVRIGNGDAPHILSVSLVGYPSANVVTELGAQGICISAGSACHRGKLSHVYAAMKLDKKTAAGVLRVSFAPETTKTDVDALVSALRRHRETRFPML
;
A
#
# COMPACT_ATOMS: atom_id res chain seq x y z
N MET A 1 5.84 -23.39 8.80
CA MET A 1 5.14 -22.10 9.03
C MET A 1 4.38 -21.76 7.75
N ILE A 2 3.08 -21.52 7.85
CA ILE A 2 2.22 -21.09 6.75
C ILE A 2 2.02 -19.59 6.89
N TYR A 3 2.53 -18.81 5.90
CA TYR A 3 2.49 -17.37 5.97
C TYR A 3 1.47 -16.81 4.98
N LEU A 4 0.34 -16.32 5.50
CA LEU A 4 -0.80 -15.78 4.76
C LEU A 4 -1.10 -14.31 5.18
N ASP A 5 -0.04 -13.56 5.54
CA ASP A 5 -0.12 -12.15 5.96
C ASP A 5 0.78 -11.22 5.12
N HIS A 6 0.86 -11.48 3.83
CA HIS A 6 1.69 -10.73 2.88
C HIS A 6 1.26 -9.25 2.71
N ALA A 7 0.03 -8.90 3.08
CA ALA A 7 -0.42 -7.51 3.11
C ALA A 7 0.14 -6.72 4.31
N ALA A 8 0.57 -7.40 5.40
CA ALA A 8 1.28 -6.75 6.50
C ALA A 8 2.75 -6.48 6.14
N THR A 9 3.46 -7.49 5.71
CA THR A 9 4.83 -7.42 5.16
C THR A 9 5.12 -8.69 4.39
N THR A 10 6.15 -8.70 3.53
CA THR A 10 6.60 -9.91 2.85
C THR A 10 7.97 -10.33 3.35
N PRO A 11 8.28 -11.64 3.38
CA PRO A 11 9.66 -12.11 3.55
C PRO A 11 10.56 -11.55 2.44
N VAL A 12 11.80 -11.23 2.76
CA VAL A 12 12.79 -10.82 1.75
C VAL A 12 13.17 -12.05 0.93
N ALA A 13 13.15 -11.92 -0.41
CA ALA A 13 13.58 -13.00 -1.30
C ALA A 13 15.10 -13.24 -1.16
N ARG A 14 15.54 -14.49 -1.38
CA ARG A 14 16.95 -14.85 -1.23
C ARG A 14 17.84 -14.04 -2.17
N GLU A 15 17.46 -13.92 -3.42
CA GLU A 15 18.18 -13.17 -4.45
C GLU A 15 18.26 -11.68 -4.14
N VAL A 16 17.24 -11.14 -3.47
CA VAL A 16 17.23 -9.76 -2.96
C VAL A 16 18.26 -9.61 -1.84
N ALA A 17 18.27 -10.54 -0.89
CA ALA A 17 19.23 -10.52 0.22
C ALA A 17 20.68 -10.66 -0.28
N ASP A 18 20.93 -11.53 -1.25
CA ASP A 18 22.25 -11.73 -1.86
C ASP A 18 22.72 -10.46 -2.62
N THR A 19 21.80 -9.79 -3.34
CA THR A 19 22.08 -8.49 -3.99
C THR A 19 22.45 -7.42 -2.96
N MET A 20 21.71 -7.33 -1.87
CA MET A 20 22.00 -6.38 -0.80
C MET A 20 23.34 -6.67 -0.13
N TYR A 21 23.64 -7.94 0.13
CA TYR A 21 24.91 -8.38 0.71
C TYR A 21 26.11 -7.96 -0.15
N ASP A 22 26.00 -8.16 -1.47
CA ASP A 22 27.03 -7.73 -2.42
C ASP A 22 27.26 -6.21 -2.37
N VAL A 23 26.18 -5.41 -2.41
CA VAL A 23 26.30 -3.95 -2.35
C VAL A 23 26.88 -3.49 -1.01
N LEU A 24 26.51 -4.11 0.11
CA LEU A 24 27.06 -3.77 1.43
C LEU A 24 28.57 -4.00 1.53
N LEU A 25 29.08 -5.07 0.92
CA LEU A 25 30.51 -5.43 0.99
C LEU A 25 31.33 -4.77 -0.13
N ASN A 26 30.82 -4.78 -1.35
CA ASN A 26 31.59 -4.45 -2.55
C ASN A 26 31.18 -3.12 -3.19
N GLY A 27 30.01 -2.58 -2.86
CA GLY A 27 29.41 -1.38 -3.45
C GLY A 27 29.13 -0.24 -2.48
N SER A 28 29.78 -0.19 -1.32
CA SER A 28 29.48 0.74 -0.22
C SER A 28 29.99 2.17 -0.42
N GLY A 29 30.37 2.58 -1.64
CA GLY A 29 30.77 3.95 -1.95
C GLY A 29 29.63 4.96 -1.70
N ASN A 30 29.99 6.18 -1.24
CA ASN A 30 29.03 7.24 -1.12
C ASN A 30 28.71 7.83 -2.52
N PRO A 31 27.45 7.81 -3.01
CA PRO A 31 27.09 8.32 -4.34
C PRO A 31 27.40 9.81 -4.56
N SER A 32 27.58 10.58 -3.51
CA SER A 32 27.95 12.01 -3.57
C SER A 32 29.44 12.25 -3.74
N SER A 33 30.29 11.22 -3.59
CA SER A 33 31.74 11.35 -3.71
C SER A 33 32.20 11.39 -5.17
N GLN A 34 33.21 12.25 -5.47
CA GLN A 34 33.68 12.47 -6.83
C GLN A 34 34.73 11.46 -7.33
N TYR A 35 35.33 10.67 -6.44
CA TYR A 35 36.29 9.63 -6.80
C TYR A 35 35.60 8.39 -7.41
N PRO A 36 36.34 7.52 -8.14
CA PRO A 36 35.76 6.42 -8.91
C PRO A 36 34.82 5.49 -8.11
N TYR A 37 35.14 5.23 -6.85
CA TYR A 37 34.30 4.37 -5.99
C TYR A 37 32.92 4.99 -5.70
N GLY A 38 32.85 6.31 -5.45
CA GLY A 38 31.58 7.01 -5.28
C GLY A 38 30.81 7.12 -6.61
N ALA A 39 31.52 7.38 -7.71
CA ALA A 39 30.91 7.42 -9.04
C ALA A 39 30.30 6.06 -9.45
N ALA A 40 30.93 4.94 -9.09
CA ALA A 40 30.38 3.61 -9.31
C ALA A 40 29.11 3.37 -8.49
N ALA A 41 29.09 3.78 -7.22
CA ALA A 41 27.90 3.70 -6.36
C ALA A 41 26.74 4.54 -6.92
N LYS A 42 27.02 5.76 -7.41
CA LYS A 42 26.01 6.61 -8.07
C LYS A 42 25.47 5.97 -9.33
N LYS A 43 26.35 5.43 -10.18
CA LYS A 43 25.94 4.73 -11.41
C LYS A 43 24.99 3.58 -11.10
N ARG A 44 25.29 2.79 -10.07
CA ARG A 44 24.43 1.68 -9.62
C ARG A 44 23.08 2.21 -9.11
N LEU A 45 23.09 3.21 -8.23
CA LEU A 45 21.86 3.81 -7.69
C LEU A 45 20.92 4.29 -8.80
N GLU A 46 21.46 4.97 -9.83
CA GLU A 46 20.65 5.44 -10.96
C GLU A 46 20.17 4.29 -11.86
N ALA A 47 20.93 3.21 -12.01
CA ALA A 47 20.48 2.00 -12.70
C ALA A 47 19.32 1.33 -11.95
N ASP A 48 19.43 1.17 -10.64
CA ASP A 48 18.39 0.61 -9.78
C ASP A 48 17.12 1.49 -9.79
N ARG A 49 17.28 2.83 -9.82
CA ARG A 49 16.18 3.80 -10.00
C ARG A 49 15.46 3.59 -11.33
N ALA A 50 16.21 3.41 -12.40
CA ALA A 50 15.64 3.20 -13.73
C ALA A 50 14.80 1.92 -13.81
N VAL A 51 15.20 0.83 -13.16
CA VAL A 51 14.41 -0.41 -13.06
C VAL A 51 13.06 -0.16 -12.40
N ILE A 52 13.05 0.53 -11.24
CA ILE A 52 11.82 0.77 -10.48
C ILE A 52 10.93 1.77 -11.23
N ALA A 53 11.50 2.82 -11.81
CA ALA A 53 10.77 3.80 -12.59
C ALA A 53 10.10 3.19 -13.83
N ALA A 54 10.82 2.34 -14.56
CA ALA A 54 10.27 1.61 -15.72
C ALA A 54 9.08 0.73 -15.32
N ALA A 55 9.19 0.00 -14.20
CA ALA A 55 8.13 -0.83 -13.67
C ALA A 55 6.90 -0.02 -13.22
N LEU A 56 7.11 1.17 -12.66
CA LEU A 56 6.03 2.07 -12.28
C LEU A 56 5.42 2.81 -13.49
N GLY A 57 6.12 2.87 -14.62
CA GLY A 57 5.69 3.59 -15.82
C GLY A 57 5.95 5.09 -15.73
N CYS A 58 7.09 5.49 -15.19
CA CYS A 58 7.52 6.87 -15.11
C CYS A 58 8.99 7.02 -15.53
N LYS A 59 9.47 8.26 -15.63
CA LYS A 59 10.89 8.53 -15.88
C LYS A 59 11.70 8.42 -14.59
N PRO A 60 13.00 8.08 -14.66
CA PRO A 60 13.85 8.02 -13.48
C PRO A 60 13.97 9.33 -12.71
N ASP A 61 13.83 10.47 -13.39
CA ASP A 61 13.88 11.80 -12.79
C ASP A 61 12.58 12.22 -12.09
N GLU A 62 11.51 11.45 -12.26
CA GLU A 62 10.22 11.62 -11.59
C GLU A 62 10.09 10.72 -10.34
N LEU A 63 11.07 9.81 -10.07
CA LEU A 63 11.06 8.89 -8.96
C LEU A 63 12.08 9.31 -7.89
N TYR A 64 11.63 9.37 -6.63
CA TYR A 64 12.45 9.78 -5.47
C TYR A 64 12.39 8.70 -4.39
N PHE A 65 13.55 8.29 -3.88
CA PHE A 65 13.62 7.31 -2.81
C PHE A 65 13.26 7.90 -1.46
N THR A 66 12.53 7.11 -0.69
CA THR A 66 12.11 7.39 0.68
C THR A 66 12.45 6.19 1.57
N SER A 67 12.27 6.32 2.88
CA SER A 67 12.49 5.20 3.81
C SER A 67 11.33 4.19 3.84
N CYS A 68 10.15 4.57 3.41
CA CYS A 68 8.94 3.72 3.44
C CYS A 68 7.74 4.43 2.80
N GLY A 69 6.62 3.68 2.63
CA GLY A 69 5.36 4.26 2.17
C GLY A 69 4.88 5.41 3.05
N THR A 70 5.04 5.31 4.37
CA THR A 70 4.61 6.39 5.28
C THR A 70 5.34 7.71 5.02
N GLU A 71 6.65 7.67 4.74
CA GLU A 71 7.40 8.87 4.35
C GLU A 71 6.90 9.41 3.01
N SER A 72 6.65 8.52 2.03
CA SER A 72 6.13 8.90 0.71
C SER A 72 4.76 9.59 0.81
N ASP A 73 3.82 9.03 1.57
CA ASP A 73 2.47 9.59 1.76
C ASP A 73 2.52 10.95 2.46
N ASN A 74 3.29 11.05 3.56
CA ASN A 74 3.45 12.31 4.28
C ASN A 74 4.03 13.39 3.37
N TRP A 75 5.05 13.05 2.57
CA TRP A 75 5.64 14.00 1.64
C TRP A 75 4.67 14.42 0.55
N ALA A 76 3.97 13.46 -0.09
CA ALA A 76 2.99 13.72 -1.13
C ALA A 76 1.88 14.68 -0.66
N ILE A 77 1.29 14.41 0.50
CA ILE A 77 0.19 15.22 1.06
C ILE A 77 0.66 16.64 1.39
N ARG A 78 1.80 16.77 2.08
CA ARG A 78 2.34 18.08 2.44
C ARG A 78 2.84 18.86 1.22
N LEU A 79 3.42 18.19 0.23
CA LEU A 79 3.83 18.79 -1.04
C LEU A 79 2.61 19.37 -1.75
N ALA A 80 1.54 18.58 -1.94
CA ALA A 80 0.34 18.99 -2.65
C ALA A 80 -0.35 20.17 -1.93
N ALA A 81 -0.52 20.08 -0.62
CA ALA A 81 -1.09 21.16 0.20
C ALA A 81 -0.28 22.45 0.07
N HIS A 82 1.06 22.36 0.12
CA HIS A 82 1.93 23.53 -0.02
C HIS A 82 1.90 24.11 -1.43
N GLN A 83 2.01 23.28 -2.47
CA GLN A 83 2.01 23.74 -3.86
C GLN A 83 0.71 24.47 -4.19
N ASN A 84 -0.42 23.89 -3.79
CA ASN A 84 -1.75 24.38 -4.12
C ASN A 84 -2.34 25.33 -3.03
N ARG A 85 -1.52 25.86 -2.12
CA ARG A 85 -1.97 26.81 -1.08
C ARG A 85 -2.65 28.07 -1.61
N ARG A 86 -2.40 28.43 -2.89
CA ARG A 86 -3.09 29.55 -3.58
C ARG A 86 -4.35 29.13 -4.30
N VAL A 87 -4.57 27.84 -4.54
CA VAL A 87 -5.82 27.27 -5.03
C VAL A 87 -6.83 27.27 -3.88
N GLY A 88 -6.42 26.75 -2.74
CA GLY A 88 -7.24 26.75 -1.54
C GLY A 88 -6.70 25.83 -0.44
N LYS A 89 -7.55 25.59 0.54
CA LYS A 89 -7.25 24.78 1.72
C LYS A 89 -8.25 23.62 1.91
N HIS A 90 -8.83 23.11 0.85
CA HIS A 90 -9.68 21.93 0.91
C HIS A 90 -8.95 20.68 0.41
N ILE A 91 -9.11 19.57 1.14
CA ILE A 91 -8.56 18.25 0.83
C ILE A 91 -9.70 17.24 0.80
N ILE A 92 -9.71 16.38 -0.21
CA ILE A 92 -10.61 15.23 -0.27
C ILE A 92 -9.77 13.97 -0.06
N THR A 93 -10.17 13.13 0.88
CA THR A 93 -9.58 11.81 1.09
C THR A 93 -10.66 10.80 1.48
N THR A 94 -10.31 9.53 1.72
CA THR A 94 -11.29 8.54 2.15
C THR A 94 -11.18 8.25 3.65
N ALA A 95 -12.28 7.83 4.27
CA ALA A 95 -12.29 7.41 5.67
C ALA A 95 -11.59 6.06 5.89
N VAL A 96 -11.14 5.40 4.81
CA VAL A 96 -10.55 4.05 4.83
C VAL A 96 -9.09 4.04 4.38
N GLU A 97 -8.45 5.20 4.31
CA GLU A 97 -7.02 5.31 4.01
C GLU A 97 -6.14 4.68 5.09
N HIS A 98 -4.91 4.37 4.72
CA HIS A 98 -3.90 4.02 5.70
C HIS A 98 -3.60 5.21 6.62
N SER A 99 -3.18 4.93 7.86
CA SER A 99 -2.82 5.98 8.85
C SER A 99 -1.76 6.96 8.33
N ALA A 100 -0.90 6.53 7.40
CA ALA A 100 0.11 7.38 6.78
C ALA A 100 -0.49 8.52 5.91
N VAL A 101 -1.75 8.38 5.50
CA VAL A 101 -2.55 9.40 4.80
C VAL A 101 -3.46 10.14 5.78
N LEU A 102 -4.14 9.43 6.68
CA LEU A 102 -5.10 10.04 7.61
C LEU A 102 -4.43 11.00 8.60
N GLU A 103 -3.28 10.62 9.16
CA GLU A 103 -2.62 11.45 10.18
C GLU A 103 -2.08 12.78 9.61
N PRO A 104 -1.38 12.85 8.46
CA PRO A 104 -1.01 14.13 7.89
C PRO A 104 -2.23 14.97 7.45
N CYS A 105 -3.35 14.36 7.03
CA CYS A 105 -4.59 15.09 6.79
C CYS A 105 -5.12 15.73 8.08
N ARG A 106 -5.15 14.99 9.20
CA ARG A 106 -5.56 15.54 10.52
C ARG A 106 -4.63 16.65 11.02
N GLN A 107 -3.32 16.54 10.74
CA GLN A 107 -2.40 17.63 11.08
C GLN A 107 -2.68 18.88 10.23
N LEU A 108 -3.01 18.73 8.95
CA LEU A 108 -3.39 19.85 8.10
C LEU A 108 -4.72 20.47 8.53
N GLU A 109 -5.68 19.71 9.09
CA GLU A 109 -6.89 20.28 9.73
C GLU A 109 -6.51 21.23 10.86
N GLN A 110 -5.53 20.88 11.70
CA GLN A 110 -5.02 21.76 12.76
C GLN A 110 -4.32 23.01 12.20
N GLU A 111 -3.80 22.93 10.95
CA GLU A 111 -3.20 24.06 10.21
C GLU A 111 -4.26 24.88 9.44
N GLY A 112 -5.56 24.58 9.62
CA GLY A 112 -6.68 25.31 9.04
C GLY A 112 -7.09 24.87 7.64
N TYR A 113 -6.79 23.61 7.25
CA TYR A 113 -7.36 22.98 6.06
C TYR A 113 -8.74 22.39 6.40
N ALA A 114 -9.65 22.42 5.45
CA ALA A 114 -10.88 21.64 5.50
C ALA A 114 -10.63 20.27 4.86
N VAL A 115 -10.94 19.16 5.55
CA VAL A 115 -10.77 17.82 5.01
C VAL A 115 -12.12 17.11 4.89
N THR A 116 -12.44 16.65 3.68
CA THR A 116 -13.61 15.79 3.43
C THR A 116 -13.16 14.34 3.40
N TYR A 117 -13.66 13.53 4.33
CA TYR A 117 -13.41 12.09 4.40
C TYR A 117 -14.59 11.35 3.76
N LEU A 118 -14.38 10.79 2.56
CA LEU A 118 -15.39 10.02 1.85
C LEU A 118 -15.63 8.68 2.56
N ALA A 119 -16.87 8.42 2.94
CA ALA A 119 -17.23 7.13 3.52
C ALA A 119 -17.43 6.07 2.43
N PRO A 120 -16.94 4.84 2.61
CA PRO A 120 -17.23 3.74 1.70
C PRO A 120 -18.70 3.30 1.81
N ASP A 121 -19.15 2.54 0.82
CA ASP A 121 -20.37 1.77 0.95
C ASP A 121 -20.17 0.55 1.90
N ARG A 122 -21.22 -0.24 2.10
CA ARG A 122 -21.16 -1.45 2.94
C ARG A 122 -20.26 -2.55 2.37
N GLN A 123 -19.93 -2.48 1.08
CA GLN A 123 -19.01 -3.39 0.42
C GLN A 123 -17.57 -2.88 0.43
N GLY A 124 -17.32 -1.70 0.98
CA GLY A 124 -16.00 -1.08 1.09
C GLY A 124 -15.59 -0.25 -0.13
N ASN A 125 -16.49 0.03 -1.08
CA ASN A 125 -16.18 0.75 -2.30
C ASN A 125 -16.22 2.26 -2.11
N ILE A 126 -15.38 2.96 -2.86
CA ILE A 126 -15.39 4.40 -3.08
C ILE A 126 -15.62 4.64 -4.58
N THR A 127 -16.42 5.64 -4.94
CA THR A 127 -16.73 5.95 -6.32
C THR A 127 -16.15 7.29 -6.76
N ALA A 128 -15.89 7.46 -8.06
CA ALA A 128 -15.47 8.74 -8.62
C ALA A 128 -16.57 9.83 -8.44
N GLN A 129 -17.85 9.43 -8.41
CA GLN A 129 -18.95 10.36 -8.18
C GLN A 129 -18.91 10.97 -6.78
N GLN A 130 -18.55 10.23 -5.73
CA GLN A 130 -18.37 10.79 -4.39
C GLN A 130 -17.28 11.88 -4.37
N VAL A 131 -16.19 11.69 -5.12
CA VAL A 131 -15.15 12.73 -5.29
C VAL A 131 -15.73 13.94 -6.04
N ALA A 132 -16.53 13.70 -7.10
CA ALA A 132 -17.17 14.76 -7.87
C ALA A 132 -18.10 15.63 -7.02
N ASP A 133 -18.88 15.00 -6.13
CA ASP A 133 -19.85 15.67 -5.26
C ASP A 133 -19.16 16.46 -4.14
N ALA A 134 -17.97 16.01 -3.71
CA ALA A 134 -17.15 16.67 -2.69
C ALA A 134 -16.23 17.76 -3.26
N LEU A 135 -16.05 17.80 -4.60
CA LEU A 135 -15.09 18.70 -5.23
C LEU A 135 -15.54 20.16 -5.15
N ARG A 136 -14.64 21.05 -4.71
CA ARG A 136 -14.85 22.49 -4.56
C ARG A 136 -13.81 23.24 -5.39
N GLU A 137 -14.05 24.52 -5.66
CA GLU A 137 -13.10 25.40 -6.35
C GLU A 137 -11.76 25.56 -5.59
N ASP A 138 -11.84 25.52 -4.25
CA ASP A 138 -10.68 25.60 -3.34
C ASP A 138 -10.08 24.24 -2.98
N THR A 139 -10.44 23.15 -3.70
CA THR A 139 -9.81 21.83 -3.49
C THR A 139 -8.35 21.85 -3.97
N ALA A 140 -7.44 21.65 -3.04
CA ALA A 140 -6.01 21.64 -3.29
C ALA A 140 -5.47 20.23 -3.59
N LEU A 141 -6.06 19.21 -2.97
CA LEU A 141 -5.61 17.81 -3.04
C LEU A 141 -6.82 16.87 -3.02
N VAL A 142 -6.75 15.84 -3.86
CA VAL A 142 -7.52 14.60 -3.74
C VAL A 142 -6.53 13.47 -3.46
N SER A 143 -6.71 12.74 -2.36
CA SER A 143 -5.85 11.62 -1.98
C SER A 143 -6.70 10.38 -1.75
N VAL A 144 -6.55 9.39 -2.64
CA VAL A 144 -7.32 8.14 -2.61
C VAL A 144 -6.38 6.99 -2.88
N MET A 145 -6.29 6.03 -1.95
CA MET A 145 -5.46 4.85 -2.13
C MET A 145 -5.94 4.02 -3.33
N LEU A 146 -5.04 3.30 -3.99
CA LEU A 146 -5.43 2.47 -5.13
C LEU A 146 -6.02 1.12 -4.70
N VAL A 147 -5.47 0.52 -3.63
CA VAL A 147 -5.95 -0.75 -3.04
C VAL A 147 -6.04 -0.62 -1.55
N ASN A 148 -7.21 -0.90 -0.99
CA ASN A 148 -7.38 -0.92 0.46
C ASN A 148 -6.66 -2.14 1.06
N ASN A 149 -5.80 -1.89 2.03
CA ASN A 149 -4.94 -2.90 2.65
C ASN A 149 -5.66 -3.89 3.57
N GLU A 150 -6.93 -3.64 3.91
CA GLU A 150 -7.74 -4.50 4.77
C GLU A 150 -8.78 -5.28 3.96
N THR A 151 -9.54 -4.63 3.10
CA THR A 151 -10.62 -5.25 2.32
C THR A 151 -10.17 -5.80 0.97
N GLY A 152 -9.07 -5.27 0.41
CA GLY A 152 -8.65 -5.55 -0.96
C GLY A 152 -9.50 -4.83 -2.02
N CYS A 153 -10.36 -3.89 -1.65
CA CYS A 153 -11.11 -3.07 -2.59
C CYS A 153 -10.16 -2.24 -3.45
N VAL A 154 -10.42 -2.19 -4.75
CA VAL A 154 -9.68 -1.38 -5.73
C VAL A 154 -10.47 -0.10 -5.98
N PHE A 155 -9.85 1.05 -5.76
CA PHE A 155 -10.54 2.33 -5.93
C PHE A 155 -10.28 2.93 -7.32
N PRO A 156 -11.22 3.70 -7.88
CA PRO A 156 -11.24 4.11 -9.28
C PRO A 156 -10.36 5.34 -9.55
N VAL A 157 -9.06 5.27 -9.19
CA VAL A 157 -8.11 6.41 -9.30
C VAL A 157 -8.01 6.97 -10.71
N ALA A 158 -8.01 6.10 -11.74
CA ALA A 158 -7.97 6.54 -13.13
C ALA A 158 -9.25 7.31 -13.55
N GLU A 159 -10.42 6.91 -13.03
CA GLU A 159 -11.68 7.62 -13.27
C GLU A 159 -11.68 8.97 -12.54
N ILE A 160 -11.19 9.01 -11.31
CA ILE A 160 -11.02 10.25 -10.54
C ILE A 160 -10.08 11.21 -11.28
N ALA A 161 -8.96 10.70 -11.80
CA ALA A 161 -8.02 11.52 -12.59
C ALA A 161 -8.69 12.14 -13.81
N ARG A 162 -9.50 11.36 -14.56
CA ARG A 162 -10.26 11.83 -15.70
C ARG A 162 -11.29 12.89 -15.28
N LEU A 163 -12.06 12.62 -14.25
CA LEU A 163 -13.07 13.54 -13.71
C LEU A 163 -12.46 14.89 -13.31
N LEU A 164 -11.31 14.89 -12.63
CA LEU A 164 -10.62 16.12 -12.27
C LEU A 164 -10.18 16.92 -13.49
N ARG A 165 -9.69 16.26 -14.54
CA ARG A 165 -9.33 16.90 -15.82
C ARG A 165 -10.56 17.49 -16.53
N ASP A 166 -11.62 16.71 -16.65
CA ASP A 166 -12.85 17.11 -17.36
C ASP A 166 -13.53 18.30 -16.68
N ARG A 167 -13.38 18.42 -15.37
CA ARG A 167 -13.86 19.58 -14.59
C ARG A 167 -12.89 20.75 -14.54
N GLY A 168 -11.73 20.65 -15.16
CA GLY A 168 -10.69 21.69 -15.12
C GLY A 168 -10.15 21.95 -13.71
N SER A 169 -10.23 20.95 -12.81
CA SER A 169 -9.81 21.08 -11.42
C SER A 169 -8.29 21.31 -11.32
N LYS A 170 -7.89 22.22 -10.45
CA LYS A 170 -6.48 22.46 -10.11
C LYS A 170 -5.95 21.54 -9.02
N ALA A 171 -6.82 20.77 -8.37
CA ALA A 171 -6.42 19.81 -7.35
C ALA A 171 -5.35 18.85 -7.89
N LEU A 172 -4.34 18.57 -7.08
CA LEU A 172 -3.42 17.47 -7.35
C LEU A 172 -4.05 16.16 -6.91
N LEU A 173 -3.74 15.08 -7.61
CA LEU A 173 -4.20 13.73 -7.27
C LEU A 173 -3.03 12.92 -6.71
N HIS A 174 -3.15 12.47 -5.48
CA HIS A 174 -2.26 11.52 -4.83
C HIS A 174 -2.94 10.15 -4.72
N THR A 175 -2.16 9.09 -4.86
CA THR A 175 -2.60 7.73 -4.53
C THR A 175 -1.53 6.97 -3.74
N ASP A 176 -1.92 6.40 -2.60
CA ASP A 176 -1.16 5.34 -1.95
C ASP A 176 -1.33 4.05 -2.76
N ALA A 177 -0.27 3.66 -3.48
CA ALA A 177 -0.21 2.45 -4.29
C ALA A 177 0.62 1.33 -3.62
N VAL A 178 0.90 1.43 -2.33
CA VAL A 178 1.72 0.46 -1.57
C VAL A 178 1.18 -0.96 -1.67
N GLN A 179 -0.14 -1.14 -1.68
CA GLN A 179 -0.76 -2.46 -1.89
C GLN A 179 -1.00 -2.78 -3.37
N ALA A 180 -0.85 -1.83 -4.28
CA ALA A 180 -1.16 -2.02 -5.70
C ALA A 180 0.08 -2.30 -6.56
N PHE A 181 1.23 -1.68 -6.25
CA PHE A 181 2.43 -1.76 -7.09
C PHE A 181 2.85 -3.22 -7.33
N LEU A 182 2.90 -3.60 -8.61
CA LEU A 182 3.19 -4.95 -9.10
C LEU A 182 2.30 -6.07 -8.51
N LYS A 183 1.09 -5.69 -8.06
CA LYS A 183 0.03 -6.61 -7.64
C LYS A 183 -1.29 -6.33 -8.38
N LEU A 184 -1.37 -5.20 -9.06
CA LEU A 184 -2.38 -4.85 -10.05
C LEU A 184 -1.70 -4.24 -11.27
N PRO A 185 -2.26 -4.42 -12.47
CA PRO A 185 -1.77 -3.76 -13.67
C PRO A 185 -2.13 -2.27 -13.64
N PHE A 186 -1.16 -1.41 -13.40
CA PHE A 186 -1.28 0.04 -13.58
C PHE A 186 0.09 0.64 -13.91
N ARG A 187 0.09 1.84 -14.47
CA ARG A 187 1.27 2.63 -14.80
C ARG A 187 1.02 4.08 -14.44
N ALA A 188 2.05 4.80 -13.99
CA ALA A 188 1.95 6.20 -13.61
C ALA A 188 1.52 7.10 -14.79
N ASP A 189 2.05 6.81 -15.99
CA ASP A 189 1.76 7.56 -17.23
C ASP A 189 0.29 7.44 -17.70
N THR A 190 -0.42 6.38 -17.32
CA THR A 190 -1.81 6.13 -17.71
C THR A 190 -2.80 6.29 -16.56
N LEU A 191 -2.36 6.11 -15.32
CA LEU A 191 -3.22 6.25 -14.12
C LEU A 191 -3.72 7.70 -13.94
N GLY A 192 -2.86 8.66 -14.29
CA GLY A 192 -3.20 10.09 -14.24
C GLY A 192 -3.09 10.72 -12.85
N ALA A 193 -2.54 10.01 -11.88
CA ALA A 193 -2.18 10.58 -10.57
C ALA A 193 -0.92 11.45 -10.69
N ASP A 194 -0.86 12.54 -9.92
CA ASP A 194 0.29 13.44 -9.86
C ASP A 194 1.37 12.95 -8.90
N LEU A 195 0.96 12.18 -7.90
CA LEU A 195 1.81 11.67 -6.83
C LEU A 195 1.41 10.20 -6.56
N ILE A 196 2.39 9.29 -6.52
CA ILE A 196 2.15 7.87 -6.27
C ILE A 196 3.17 7.37 -5.25
N SER A 197 2.68 6.86 -4.12
CA SER A 197 3.51 6.28 -3.07
C SER A 197 3.63 4.76 -3.23
N VAL A 198 4.86 4.24 -3.13
CA VAL A 198 5.14 2.79 -3.14
C VAL A 198 6.11 2.41 -2.04
N SER A 199 6.13 1.13 -1.66
CA SER A 199 7.00 0.61 -0.59
C SER A 199 7.55 -0.78 -0.93
N GLY A 200 8.85 -0.96 -0.74
CA GLY A 200 9.55 -2.19 -1.12
C GLY A 200 9.11 -3.43 -0.34
N HIS A 201 8.88 -3.30 0.97
CA HIS A 201 8.57 -4.45 1.84
C HIS A 201 7.23 -5.15 1.55
N LYS A 202 6.44 -4.66 0.62
CA LYS A 202 5.24 -5.34 0.12
C LYS A 202 5.52 -6.21 -1.13
N LEU A 203 6.77 -6.22 -1.61
CA LEU A 203 7.20 -6.88 -2.85
C LEU A 203 8.39 -7.82 -2.65
N ASN A 204 8.56 -8.41 -1.48
CA ASN A 204 9.72 -9.25 -1.12
C ASN A 204 11.06 -8.47 -1.10
N ALA A 205 11.00 -7.13 -1.05
CA ALA A 205 12.13 -6.24 -0.85
C ALA A 205 12.37 -5.96 0.65
N PRO A 206 13.51 -5.35 1.02
CA PRO A 206 13.79 -5.01 2.39
C PRO A 206 12.82 -3.96 2.94
N LYS A 207 12.67 -3.92 4.27
CA LYS A 207 12.13 -2.78 4.99
C LYS A 207 13.11 -1.61 4.90
N GLY A 208 12.64 -0.38 5.14
CA GLY A 208 13.51 0.80 5.14
C GLY A 208 13.74 1.41 3.75
N VAL A 209 12.94 1.02 2.74
CA VAL A 209 12.94 1.61 1.41
C VAL A 209 11.53 1.73 0.84
N GLY A 210 11.23 2.87 0.27
CA GLY A 210 10.05 3.18 -0.53
C GLY A 210 10.42 4.15 -1.64
N ALA A 211 9.44 4.59 -2.40
CA ALA A 211 9.62 5.64 -3.39
C ALA A 211 8.34 6.47 -3.56
N LEU A 212 8.53 7.72 -3.94
CA LEU A 212 7.48 8.63 -4.34
C LEU A 212 7.69 9.02 -5.81
N TYR A 213 6.68 8.76 -6.64
CA TYR A 213 6.57 9.38 -7.95
C TYR A 213 6.03 10.79 -7.80
N ILE A 214 6.70 11.74 -8.47
CA ILE A 214 6.31 13.16 -8.52
C ILE A 214 6.14 13.53 -9.98
N GLY A 215 4.91 13.66 -10.42
CA GLY A 215 4.56 13.96 -11.81
C GLY A 215 4.80 15.41 -12.22
N PRO A 216 4.76 15.72 -13.54
CA PRO A 216 5.16 17.01 -14.10
C PRO A 216 4.25 18.19 -13.71
N ARG A 217 3.03 17.92 -13.18
CA ARG A 217 2.19 19.00 -12.62
C ARG A 217 2.70 19.52 -11.28
N CYS A 218 3.57 18.78 -10.61
CA CYS A 218 4.22 19.19 -9.36
C CYS A 218 5.46 20.06 -9.67
N ARG A 219 5.28 21.39 -9.70
CA ARG A 219 6.32 22.35 -10.15
C ARG A 219 7.09 23.01 -9.02
N ALA A 220 6.51 23.14 -7.84
CA ALA A 220 7.09 23.83 -6.69
C ALA A 220 7.38 22.87 -5.55
N VAL A 221 8.12 21.79 -5.88
CA VAL A 221 8.43 20.74 -4.92
C VAL A 221 9.35 21.28 -3.84
N ARG A 222 8.91 21.17 -2.58
CA ARG A 222 9.75 21.44 -1.41
C ARG A 222 10.26 20.13 -0.83
N PRO A 223 11.51 20.11 -0.37
CA PRO A 223 12.03 18.94 0.31
C PRO A 223 11.24 18.68 1.60
N LEU A 224 10.91 17.42 1.85
CA LEU A 224 10.41 17.00 3.16
C LEU A 224 11.54 17.05 4.19
N LEU A 225 12.74 16.60 3.78
CA LEU A 225 13.95 16.59 4.59
C LEU A 225 15.01 17.46 3.91
N ALA A 226 15.25 18.63 4.45
CA ALA A 226 16.30 19.54 3.98
C ALA A 226 17.68 19.07 4.46
N GLY A 227 18.74 19.27 3.66
CA GLY A 227 20.11 18.88 4.04
C GLY A 227 21.08 18.86 2.87
N GLY A 228 21.84 17.79 2.71
CA GLY A 228 23.02 17.66 1.84
C GLY A 228 22.76 17.50 0.34
N GLY A 229 21.55 17.68 -0.15
CA GLY A 229 21.25 17.73 -1.59
C GLY A 229 21.01 16.39 -2.26
N GLN A 230 20.96 15.27 -1.52
CA GLN A 230 20.60 13.96 -2.05
C GLN A 230 19.19 13.96 -2.66
N GLU A 231 18.89 12.98 -3.47
CA GLU A 231 17.63 12.92 -4.24
C GLU A 231 17.32 14.27 -4.91
N ARG A 232 18.31 14.82 -5.61
CA ARG A 232 18.22 16.12 -6.34
C ARG A 232 17.80 17.30 -5.46
N GLY A 233 18.19 17.27 -4.17
CA GLY A 233 17.88 18.30 -3.18
C GLY A 233 16.49 18.20 -2.57
N LEU A 234 15.72 17.18 -2.92
CA LEU A 234 14.33 17.04 -2.47
C LEU A 234 14.16 16.09 -1.28
N ARG A 235 15.10 15.16 -1.08
CA ARG A 235 15.11 14.28 0.09
C ARG A 235 16.54 14.03 0.51
N SER A 236 17.01 14.78 1.47
CA SER A 236 18.39 14.69 1.95
C SER A 236 18.62 13.50 2.89
N GLY A 237 19.89 13.14 3.02
CA GLY A 237 20.38 11.99 3.76
C GLY A 237 21.08 11.01 2.82
N THR A 238 22.21 10.45 3.26
CA THR A 238 22.98 9.49 2.47
C THR A 238 22.09 8.37 1.98
N GLU A 239 22.16 8.08 0.69
CA GLU A 239 21.27 7.14 0.03
C GLU A 239 21.52 5.70 0.54
N ALA A 240 20.45 4.98 0.82
CA ALA A 240 20.48 3.60 1.28
C ALA A 240 20.69 2.64 0.10
N THR A 241 21.88 2.67 -0.50
CA THR A 241 22.20 2.00 -1.78
C THR A 241 21.88 0.51 -1.78
N ALA A 242 22.17 -0.21 -0.70
CA ALA A 242 21.86 -1.64 -0.57
C ALA A 242 20.35 -1.91 -0.55
N GLN A 243 19.57 -1.06 0.16
CA GLN A 243 18.12 -1.19 0.21
C GLN A 243 17.48 -0.87 -1.15
N VAL A 244 18.00 0.14 -1.85
CA VAL A 244 17.52 0.49 -3.20
C VAL A 244 17.84 -0.64 -4.18
N ALA A 245 19.04 -1.21 -4.15
CA ALA A 245 19.42 -2.36 -4.98
C ALA A 245 18.53 -3.57 -4.69
N GLY A 246 18.25 -3.85 -3.41
CA GLY A 246 17.30 -4.88 -3.00
C GLY A 246 15.88 -4.62 -3.52
N PHE A 247 15.43 -3.36 -3.50
CA PHE A 247 14.12 -3.01 -4.05
C PHE A 247 14.06 -3.20 -5.57
N ALA A 248 15.08 -2.75 -6.30
CA ALA A 248 15.18 -2.96 -7.75
C ALA A 248 15.19 -4.47 -8.10
N ARG A 249 15.97 -5.29 -7.39
CA ARG A 249 16.00 -6.73 -7.59
C ARG A 249 14.63 -7.39 -7.32
N ALA A 250 13.94 -6.96 -6.28
CA ALA A 250 12.59 -7.45 -6.00
C ALA A 250 11.59 -7.09 -7.12
N VAL A 251 11.72 -5.89 -7.70
CA VAL A 251 10.93 -5.47 -8.86
C VAL A 251 11.21 -6.36 -10.07
N GLU A 252 12.47 -6.62 -10.39
CA GLU A 252 12.85 -7.52 -11.49
C GLU A 252 12.23 -8.92 -11.32
N LEU A 253 12.43 -9.53 -10.14
CA LEU A 253 11.85 -10.83 -9.81
C LEU A 253 10.32 -10.84 -9.91
N ARG A 254 9.67 -9.74 -9.54
CA ARG A 254 8.21 -9.65 -9.63
C ARG A 254 7.71 -9.56 -11.06
N LEU A 255 8.47 -8.93 -11.96
CA LEU A 255 8.14 -8.81 -13.37
C LEU A 255 8.34 -10.12 -14.15
N GLU A 256 9.23 -11.01 -13.70
CA GLU A 256 9.36 -12.35 -14.26
C GLU A 256 8.03 -13.13 -14.13
N GLY A 257 7.37 -13.48 -15.24
CA GLY A 257 6.07 -14.17 -15.25
C GLY A 257 4.97 -13.39 -14.50
N TYR A 258 4.93 -12.06 -14.69
CA TYR A 258 4.05 -11.15 -13.93
C TYR A 258 2.58 -11.53 -14.03
N GLU A 259 2.07 -11.77 -15.26
CA GLU A 259 0.65 -12.06 -15.49
C GLU A 259 0.25 -13.41 -14.90
N GLU A 260 1.11 -14.43 -15.04
CA GLU A 260 0.86 -15.74 -14.45
C GLU A 260 0.82 -15.67 -12.91
N LYS A 261 1.70 -14.87 -12.30
CA LYS A 261 1.72 -14.64 -10.85
C LYS A 261 0.43 -13.96 -10.38
N LEU A 262 -0.06 -12.96 -11.12
CA LEU A 262 -1.34 -12.31 -10.80
C LEU A 262 -2.52 -13.27 -10.93
N ALA A 263 -2.60 -14.00 -12.04
CA ALA A 263 -3.65 -14.98 -12.28
C ALA A 263 -3.66 -16.07 -11.21
N ARG A 264 -2.50 -16.58 -10.83
CA ARG A 264 -2.36 -17.58 -9.76
C ARG A 264 -2.86 -17.05 -8.42
N MET A 265 -2.49 -15.82 -8.03
CA MET A 265 -2.98 -15.22 -6.78
C MET A 265 -4.51 -15.06 -6.81
N ALA A 266 -5.08 -14.61 -7.94
CA ALA A 266 -6.54 -14.46 -8.09
C ALA A 266 -7.26 -15.82 -7.98
N GLN A 267 -6.77 -16.86 -8.62
CA GLN A 267 -7.31 -18.22 -8.52
C GLN A 267 -7.23 -18.76 -7.09
N LEU A 268 -6.10 -18.51 -6.41
CA LEU A 268 -5.90 -18.95 -5.04
C LEU A 268 -6.82 -18.22 -4.06
N LYS A 269 -7.01 -16.91 -4.25
CA LYS A 269 -7.98 -16.10 -3.47
C LYS A 269 -9.39 -16.63 -3.66
N GLN A 270 -9.80 -16.92 -4.89
CA GLN A 270 -11.13 -17.47 -5.18
C GLN A 270 -11.31 -18.84 -4.51
N TYR A 271 -10.32 -19.72 -4.66
CA TYR A 271 -10.32 -21.02 -3.98
C TYR A 271 -10.44 -20.88 -2.46
N ALA A 272 -9.65 -19.98 -1.86
CA ALA A 272 -9.70 -19.73 -0.42
C ALA A 272 -11.07 -19.21 0.03
N LEU A 273 -11.68 -18.29 -0.73
CA LEU A 273 -13.02 -17.80 -0.45
C LEU A 273 -14.05 -18.92 -0.47
N GLU A 274 -14.06 -19.75 -1.51
CA GLU A 274 -14.98 -20.87 -1.66
C GLU A 274 -14.86 -21.86 -0.48
N GLN A 275 -13.62 -22.22 -0.10
CA GLN A 275 -13.38 -23.15 1.01
C GLN A 275 -13.74 -22.53 2.38
N LEU A 276 -13.41 -21.26 2.62
CA LEU A 276 -13.73 -20.58 3.88
C LEU A 276 -15.23 -20.41 4.07
N LEU A 277 -16.00 -20.14 3.01
CA LEU A 277 -17.46 -20.03 3.07
C LEU A 277 -18.18 -21.36 3.37
N THR A 278 -17.50 -22.51 3.30
CA THR A 278 -18.06 -23.81 3.77
C THR A 278 -18.10 -23.92 5.30
N ILE A 279 -17.44 -23.00 6.02
CA ILE A 279 -17.43 -23.00 7.48
C ILE A 279 -18.63 -22.18 7.96
N ASP A 280 -19.48 -22.79 8.76
CA ASP A 280 -20.65 -22.12 9.33
C ASP A 280 -20.25 -20.87 10.14
N GLY A 281 -20.93 -19.75 9.90
CA GLY A 281 -20.64 -18.46 10.51
C GLY A 281 -19.51 -17.66 9.86
N VAL A 282 -18.88 -18.17 8.80
CA VAL A 282 -17.95 -17.38 7.99
C VAL A 282 -18.70 -16.59 6.91
N VAL A 283 -18.44 -15.30 6.84
CA VAL A 283 -18.99 -14.40 5.80
C VAL A 283 -17.88 -13.61 5.14
N ARG A 284 -18.04 -13.32 3.85
CA ARG A 284 -17.12 -12.44 3.12
C ARG A 284 -17.32 -10.98 3.57
N ILE A 285 -16.21 -10.23 3.70
CA ILE A 285 -16.21 -8.80 4.01
C ILE A 285 -15.71 -8.03 2.79
N GLY A 286 -16.57 -7.14 2.29
CA GLY A 286 -16.26 -6.32 1.12
C GLY A 286 -16.21 -7.10 -0.20
N ASN A 287 -16.11 -6.35 -1.29
CA ASN A 287 -16.02 -6.89 -2.67
C ASN A 287 -14.60 -6.78 -3.24
N GLY A 288 -13.58 -6.76 -2.38
CA GLY A 288 -12.21 -6.51 -2.80
C GLY A 288 -11.79 -7.33 -4.03
N ASP A 289 -11.37 -6.64 -5.11
CA ASP A 289 -10.95 -7.25 -6.37
C ASP A 289 -9.43 -7.46 -6.46
N ALA A 290 -8.66 -6.87 -5.54
CA ALA A 290 -7.22 -7.10 -5.49
C ALA A 290 -6.91 -8.60 -5.32
N PRO A 291 -6.06 -9.20 -6.17
CA PRO A 291 -5.88 -10.67 -6.22
C PRO A 291 -5.20 -11.24 -4.98
N HIS A 292 -4.56 -10.42 -4.18
CA HIS A 292 -3.70 -10.83 -3.06
C HIS A 292 -4.30 -10.58 -1.68
N ILE A 293 -5.50 -10.01 -1.56
CA ILE A 293 -6.16 -9.73 -0.26
C ILE A 293 -7.57 -10.31 -0.25
N LEU A 294 -7.88 -11.07 0.79
CA LEU A 294 -9.20 -11.59 1.10
C LEU A 294 -9.55 -11.21 2.54
N SER A 295 -10.73 -10.61 2.73
CA SER A 295 -11.26 -10.31 4.05
C SER A 295 -12.52 -11.16 4.28
N VAL A 296 -12.56 -11.88 5.40
CA VAL A 296 -13.71 -12.68 5.87
C VAL A 296 -13.96 -12.40 7.34
N SER A 297 -15.13 -12.71 7.84
CA SER A 297 -15.41 -12.68 9.28
C SER A 297 -15.91 -14.04 9.74
N LEU A 298 -15.35 -14.56 10.82
CA LEU A 298 -15.97 -15.60 11.63
C LEU A 298 -16.86 -14.91 12.66
N VAL A 299 -18.14 -14.75 12.33
CA VAL A 299 -19.09 -13.91 13.07
C VAL A 299 -19.23 -14.35 14.52
N GLY A 300 -19.07 -13.39 15.44
CA GLY A 300 -19.18 -13.64 16.89
C GLY A 300 -17.91 -14.14 17.57
N TYR A 301 -16.83 -14.39 16.83
CA TYR A 301 -15.54 -14.82 17.38
C TYR A 301 -14.54 -13.66 17.34
N PRO A 302 -13.96 -13.25 18.47
CA PRO A 302 -12.95 -12.18 18.46
C PRO A 302 -11.73 -12.56 17.61
N SER A 303 -11.48 -11.82 16.54
CA SER A 303 -10.41 -12.11 15.57
C SER A 303 -9.03 -12.20 16.20
N ALA A 304 -8.74 -11.45 17.26
CA ALA A 304 -7.47 -11.52 17.99
C ALA A 304 -7.23 -12.92 18.60
N ASN A 305 -8.28 -13.56 19.14
CA ASN A 305 -8.18 -14.91 19.71
C ASN A 305 -7.93 -15.94 18.60
N VAL A 306 -8.66 -15.82 17.48
CA VAL A 306 -8.48 -16.69 16.30
C VAL A 306 -7.05 -16.59 15.79
N VAL A 307 -6.54 -15.38 15.56
CA VAL A 307 -5.17 -15.15 15.06
C VAL A 307 -4.12 -15.70 16.01
N THR A 308 -4.31 -15.53 17.34
CA THR A 308 -3.39 -16.05 18.34
C THR A 308 -3.36 -17.58 18.32
N GLU A 309 -4.52 -18.23 18.26
CA GLU A 309 -4.61 -19.69 18.25
C GLU A 309 -4.06 -20.30 16.95
N LEU A 310 -4.38 -19.72 15.80
CA LEU A 310 -3.81 -20.14 14.52
C LEU A 310 -2.29 -19.90 14.47
N GLY A 311 -1.83 -18.77 14.99
CA GLY A 311 -0.42 -18.46 15.10
C GLY A 311 0.37 -19.48 15.92
N ALA A 312 -0.21 -19.97 17.02
CA ALA A 312 0.37 -21.05 17.82
C ALA A 312 0.47 -22.39 17.05
N GLN A 313 -0.34 -22.57 16.01
CA GLN A 313 -0.28 -23.71 15.08
C GLN A 313 0.62 -23.43 13.86
N GLY A 314 1.32 -22.29 13.83
CA GLY A 314 2.22 -21.90 12.74
C GLY A 314 1.51 -21.33 11.52
N ILE A 315 0.25 -20.87 11.62
CA ILE A 315 -0.52 -20.23 10.54
C ILE A 315 -0.65 -18.74 10.84
N CYS A 316 -0.04 -17.90 10.00
CA CYS A 316 0.01 -16.46 10.16
C CYS A 316 -1.02 -15.77 9.27
N ILE A 317 -2.00 -15.10 9.86
CA ILE A 317 -2.98 -14.22 9.23
C ILE A 317 -3.13 -12.95 10.09
N SER A 318 -3.79 -11.92 9.58
CA SER A 318 -4.08 -10.70 10.36
C SER A 318 -5.51 -10.67 10.89
N ALA A 319 -5.68 -10.08 12.08
CA ALA A 319 -6.98 -9.65 12.57
C ALA A 319 -7.34 -8.27 12.01
N GLY A 320 -8.62 -8.04 11.70
CA GLY A 320 -9.12 -6.72 11.29
C GLY A 320 -9.05 -5.63 12.38
N SER A 321 -8.62 -6.00 13.59
CA SER A 321 -8.50 -5.10 14.75
C SER A 321 -7.06 -4.95 15.28
N ALA A 322 -6.07 -5.62 14.67
CA ALA A 322 -4.73 -5.80 15.26
C ALA A 322 -3.89 -4.52 15.41
N CYS A 323 -4.15 -3.48 14.63
CA CYS A 323 -3.32 -2.27 14.66
C CYS A 323 -3.63 -1.30 15.81
N HIS A 324 -4.73 -1.49 16.58
CA HIS A 324 -5.21 -0.49 17.53
C HIS A 324 -5.54 -1.08 18.92
N ARG A 325 -4.71 -1.96 19.47
CA ARG A 325 -4.83 -2.46 20.86
C ARG A 325 -6.27 -2.91 21.23
N GLY A 326 -6.89 -3.73 20.38
CA GLY A 326 -8.25 -4.25 20.62
C GLY A 326 -9.40 -3.33 20.19
N LYS A 327 -9.13 -2.19 19.56
CA LYS A 327 -10.18 -1.35 18.93
C LYS A 327 -10.50 -1.86 17.54
N LEU A 328 -11.76 -1.73 17.15
CA LEU A 328 -12.21 -2.00 15.79
C LEU A 328 -11.43 -1.15 14.79
N SER A 329 -11.02 -1.74 13.65
CA SER A 329 -10.42 -0.98 12.56
C SER A 329 -11.38 0.12 12.08
N HIS A 330 -10.83 1.30 11.83
CA HIS A 330 -11.57 2.44 11.27
C HIS A 330 -12.20 2.11 9.91
N VAL A 331 -11.58 1.20 9.13
CA VAL A 331 -12.10 0.73 7.83
C VAL A 331 -13.47 0.06 8.02
N TYR A 332 -13.54 -0.94 8.90
CA TYR A 332 -14.79 -1.68 9.14
C TYR A 332 -15.84 -0.85 9.88
N ALA A 333 -15.40 0.09 10.72
CA ALA A 333 -16.27 1.07 11.32
C ALA A 333 -16.88 2.01 10.27
N ALA A 334 -16.10 2.49 9.31
CA ALA A 334 -16.58 3.31 8.20
C ALA A 334 -17.53 2.55 7.26
N MET A 335 -17.34 1.24 7.07
CA MET A 335 -18.26 0.35 6.33
C MET A 335 -19.58 0.08 7.08
N LYS A 336 -19.69 0.50 8.34
CA LYS A 336 -20.87 0.29 9.21
C LYS A 336 -21.23 -1.20 9.37
N LEU A 337 -20.22 -2.04 9.54
CA LEU A 337 -20.45 -3.44 9.88
C LEU A 337 -21.06 -3.54 11.29
N ASP A 338 -21.94 -4.51 11.50
CA ASP A 338 -22.43 -4.79 12.84
C ASP A 338 -21.31 -5.31 13.76
N LYS A 339 -21.51 -5.16 15.07
CA LYS A 339 -20.47 -5.40 16.08
C LYS A 339 -19.94 -6.84 16.04
N LYS A 340 -20.80 -7.84 15.82
CA LYS A 340 -20.41 -9.26 15.80
C LYS A 340 -19.59 -9.60 14.56
N THR A 341 -20.04 -9.11 13.40
CA THR A 341 -19.31 -9.26 12.15
C THR A 341 -17.96 -8.55 12.19
N ALA A 342 -17.94 -7.31 12.66
CA ALA A 342 -16.72 -6.51 12.71
C ALA A 342 -15.65 -7.09 13.66
N ALA A 343 -16.05 -7.66 14.79
CA ALA A 343 -15.13 -8.25 15.75
C ALA A 343 -14.44 -9.52 15.24
N GLY A 344 -15.10 -10.26 14.33
CA GLY A 344 -14.61 -11.52 13.78
C GLY A 344 -13.79 -11.39 12.49
N VAL A 345 -13.49 -10.16 12.03
CA VAL A 345 -12.83 -9.95 10.74
C VAL A 345 -11.40 -10.47 10.75
N LEU A 346 -11.08 -11.28 9.77
CA LEU A 346 -9.77 -11.86 9.47
C LEU A 346 -9.37 -11.46 8.06
N ARG A 347 -8.12 -10.99 7.91
CA ARG A 347 -7.52 -10.74 6.60
C ARG A 347 -6.54 -11.85 6.26
N VAL A 348 -6.76 -12.49 5.13
CA VAL A 348 -5.85 -13.46 4.51
C VAL A 348 -5.20 -12.80 3.30
N SER A 349 -3.91 -12.90 3.16
CA SER A 349 -3.22 -12.29 2.02
C SER A 349 -2.16 -13.21 1.43
N PHE A 350 -2.15 -13.27 0.12
CA PHE A 350 -1.46 -14.24 -0.70
C PHE A 350 -0.22 -13.65 -1.37
N ALA A 351 0.73 -14.52 -1.67
CA ALA A 351 1.87 -14.27 -2.54
C ALA A 351 1.87 -15.29 -3.70
N PRO A 352 2.65 -15.10 -4.76
CA PRO A 352 2.78 -16.07 -5.85
C PRO A 352 3.21 -17.46 -5.38
N GLU A 353 3.96 -17.54 -4.30
CA GLU A 353 4.50 -18.78 -3.71
C GLU A 353 3.47 -19.52 -2.84
N THR A 354 2.38 -18.86 -2.43
CA THR A 354 1.31 -19.48 -1.64
C THR A 354 0.70 -20.66 -2.40
N THR A 355 0.38 -21.74 -1.70
CA THR A 355 -0.15 -22.98 -2.27
C THR A 355 -1.59 -23.26 -1.83
N LYS A 356 -2.29 -24.15 -2.56
CA LYS A 356 -3.59 -24.66 -2.11
C LYS A 356 -3.50 -25.38 -0.77
N THR A 357 -2.40 -26.11 -0.53
CA THR A 357 -2.16 -26.80 0.74
C THR A 357 -2.10 -25.82 1.92
N ASP A 358 -1.54 -24.61 1.72
CA ASP A 358 -1.53 -23.58 2.77
C ASP A 358 -2.96 -23.09 3.08
N VAL A 359 -3.78 -22.93 2.04
CA VAL A 359 -5.21 -22.59 2.19
C VAL A 359 -5.97 -23.69 2.90
N ASP A 360 -5.78 -24.96 2.52
CA ASP A 360 -6.46 -26.11 3.13
C ASP A 360 -6.13 -26.24 4.62
N ALA A 361 -4.89 -25.98 4.98
CA ALA A 361 -4.46 -25.95 6.38
C ALA A 361 -5.14 -24.82 7.17
N LEU A 362 -5.23 -23.60 6.59
CA LEU A 362 -5.98 -22.48 7.19
C LEU A 362 -7.45 -22.86 7.40
N VAL A 363 -8.12 -23.40 6.36
CA VAL A 363 -9.54 -23.81 6.41
C VAL A 363 -9.75 -24.85 7.49
N SER A 364 -8.89 -25.88 7.55
CA SER A 364 -8.97 -26.95 8.56
C SER A 364 -8.77 -26.43 9.98
N ALA A 365 -7.83 -25.49 10.18
CA ALA A 365 -7.58 -24.88 11.48
C ALA A 365 -8.76 -23.98 11.91
N LEU A 366 -9.32 -23.18 11.00
CA LEU A 366 -10.44 -22.31 11.29
C LEU A 366 -11.73 -23.11 11.59
N ARG A 367 -11.95 -24.21 10.86
CA ARG A 367 -13.06 -25.14 11.13
C ARG A 367 -12.95 -25.74 12.52
N ARG A 368 -11.78 -26.26 12.91
CA ARG A 368 -11.55 -26.78 14.28
C ARG A 368 -11.77 -25.71 15.34
N HIS A 369 -11.29 -24.48 15.10
CA HIS A 369 -11.54 -23.37 16.03
C HIS A 369 -13.05 -23.15 16.22
N ARG A 370 -13.82 -23.13 15.13
CA ARG A 370 -15.28 -22.97 15.15
C ARG A 370 -15.99 -24.11 15.90
N GLU A 371 -15.51 -25.35 15.74
CA GLU A 371 -16.10 -26.55 16.39
C GLU A 371 -15.75 -26.65 17.88
N THR A 372 -14.59 -26.17 18.29
CA THR A 372 -14.07 -26.33 19.67
C THR A 372 -14.23 -25.09 20.54
N ARG A 373 -14.64 -23.95 19.97
CA ARG A 373 -14.84 -22.69 20.69
C ARG A 373 -16.29 -22.21 20.55
N PHE A 374 -16.73 -21.42 21.50
CA PHE A 374 -18.04 -20.78 21.46
C PHE A 374 -17.90 -19.31 21.01
N PRO A 375 -18.91 -18.77 20.31
CA PRO A 375 -18.94 -17.34 20.04
C PRO A 375 -18.99 -16.57 21.37
N MET A 376 -18.21 -15.49 21.45
CA MET A 376 -18.08 -14.66 22.66
C MET A 376 -18.84 -13.33 22.55
N LEU A 377 -19.50 -13.08 21.41
CA LEU A 377 -20.21 -11.83 21.10
C LEU A 377 -21.63 -12.09 20.58
#